data_269340be5869b5de2fe9da49f5f6c2aa
#
_entry.id   269340be5869b5de2fe9da49f5f6c2aa
#
_cell.length_a   1.000
_cell.length_b   1.000
_cell.length_c   1.000
_cell.angle_alpha   90.00
_cell.angle_beta   90.00
_cell.angle_gamma   90.00
#
_symmetry.space_group_name_H-M   'P 1'
#
loop_
_entity.id
_entity.type
_entity.pdbx_description
1 polymer ?
#
loop_
_entity_poly.entity_id
_entity_poly.type
_entity_poly.pdbx_seq_one_letter_code
_entity_poly.pdbx_strand_id
1 'polypeptide(L)'
;IFEKGQNNVMPKTVFLVFDQKDYEKMTGQKLNLTGNEVGLWARNDQLKGQKAFSLNNQDYTIKEAIQQDFVMNHVSNQYVLLVSDYNYLVVPNLQNFLEQYQDSAIYTQFYGGMDVTASQEEQLKLTDDFDAYVNNFSHNLKSEDAMVYNGTTKTDAIAEMNALFGGILFIGIFLSIIFMVGTVLVIYYKQISEGYEDRERFVILQKVGLDQKQIKQTINKQVLTVFFLPVIFAFLHLAFAYHMLSLILKVIGVVDTAMMLTVTLSICGVFALVYVLIFMITSRSYRRIVQM
;
A
#
# COMPACT_ATOMS: atom_id res chain seq x y z
N ILE A 1 22.48 1.30 -11.82
CA ILE A 1 22.86 1.54 -13.23
C ILE A 1 21.59 1.69 -14.02
N PHE A 2 21.48 2.75 -14.77
CA PHE A 2 20.32 3.02 -15.60
C PHE A 2 20.69 2.73 -17.06
N GLU A 3 19.93 1.90 -17.71
CA GLU A 3 20.00 1.81 -19.17
C GLU A 3 19.50 3.14 -19.74
N LYS A 4 20.34 3.86 -20.48
CA LYS A 4 20.04 5.18 -21.01
C LYS A 4 18.93 5.07 -22.06
N GLY A 5 17.68 5.26 -21.64
CA GLY A 5 16.55 5.39 -22.56
C GLY A 5 16.64 6.69 -23.34
N GLN A 6 16.48 6.64 -24.65
CA GLN A 6 16.29 7.81 -25.51
C GLN A 6 15.04 8.58 -25.04
N ASN A 7 15.19 9.78 -24.53
CA ASN A 7 14.15 10.70 -24.02
C ASN A 7 13.81 10.56 -22.53
N ASN A 8 14.48 11.25 -21.66
CA ASN A 8 14.06 11.69 -20.29
C ASN A 8 12.92 10.92 -19.57
N VAL A 9 12.70 9.67 -19.93
CA VAL A 9 11.71 8.77 -19.33
C VAL A 9 12.44 7.94 -18.29
N MET A 10 11.82 7.67 -17.14
CA MET A 10 12.36 6.81 -16.09
C MET A 10 12.95 5.52 -16.68
N PRO A 11 14.10 5.06 -16.18
CA PRO A 11 14.74 3.86 -16.69
C PRO A 11 13.80 2.67 -16.58
N LYS A 12 13.77 1.81 -17.61
CA LYS A 12 12.92 0.62 -17.61
C LYS A 12 13.32 -0.37 -16.54
N THR A 13 14.61 -0.45 -16.22
CA THR A 13 15.15 -1.42 -15.27
C THR A 13 16.23 -0.77 -14.43
N VAL A 14 16.21 -0.96 -13.12
CA VAL A 14 17.21 -0.50 -12.17
C VAL A 14 17.97 -1.69 -11.62
N PHE A 15 19.29 -1.64 -11.65
CA PHE A 15 20.14 -2.59 -10.94
C PHE A 15 20.70 -1.93 -9.69
N LEU A 16 20.42 -2.52 -8.54
CA LEU A 16 21.09 -2.21 -7.28
C LEU A 16 22.25 -3.19 -7.14
N VAL A 17 23.46 -2.65 -7.08
CA VAL A 17 24.70 -3.45 -7.10
C VAL A 17 25.33 -3.42 -5.72
N PHE A 18 25.64 -4.59 -5.19
CA PHE A 18 26.21 -4.81 -3.86
C PHE A 18 27.57 -5.50 -3.96
N ASP A 19 28.48 -5.15 -3.07
CA ASP A 19 29.71 -5.91 -2.86
C ASP A 19 29.40 -7.27 -2.22
N GLN A 20 30.12 -8.31 -2.66
CA GLN A 20 29.96 -9.64 -2.09
C GLN A 20 30.16 -9.67 -0.56
N LYS A 21 31.11 -8.91 -0.04
CA LYS A 21 31.37 -8.84 1.41
C LYS A 21 30.18 -8.25 2.17
N ASP A 22 29.51 -7.26 1.60
CA ASP A 22 28.34 -6.66 2.23
C ASP A 22 27.13 -7.61 2.19
N TYR A 23 26.96 -8.31 1.06
CA TYR A 23 25.95 -9.38 0.95
C TYR A 23 26.19 -10.48 1.99
N GLU A 24 27.44 -10.94 2.13
CA GLU A 24 27.79 -11.98 3.12
C GLU A 24 27.57 -11.51 4.57
N LYS A 25 27.82 -10.23 4.87
CA LYS A 25 27.50 -9.67 6.20
C LYS A 25 26.01 -9.59 6.46
N MET A 26 25.23 -9.20 5.46
CA MET A 26 23.77 -9.03 5.61
C MET A 26 23.04 -10.37 5.74
N THR A 27 23.46 -11.37 4.95
CA THR A 27 22.73 -12.64 4.81
C THR A 27 23.35 -13.81 5.54
N GLY A 28 24.64 -13.71 5.87
CA GLY A 28 25.45 -14.83 6.37
C GLY A 28 25.81 -15.89 5.30
N GLN A 29 25.41 -15.68 4.04
CA GLN A 29 25.63 -16.61 2.93
C GLN A 29 26.87 -16.20 2.13
N LYS A 30 27.74 -17.17 1.78
CA LYS A 30 28.94 -16.96 0.96
C LYS A 30 28.67 -17.31 -0.49
N LEU A 31 28.98 -16.41 -1.41
CA LEU A 31 28.81 -16.63 -2.85
C LEU A 31 30.09 -17.06 -3.58
N ASN A 32 31.26 -16.72 -3.07
CA ASN A 32 32.58 -17.01 -3.68
C ASN A 32 32.66 -16.63 -5.17
N LEU A 33 32.25 -15.41 -5.49
CA LEU A 33 32.24 -14.87 -6.86
C LEU A 33 33.64 -14.46 -7.30
N THR A 34 33.96 -14.64 -8.59
CA THR A 34 35.25 -14.26 -9.20
C THR A 34 35.07 -13.64 -10.59
N GLY A 35 35.91 -12.67 -10.95
CA GLY A 35 35.86 -12.04 -12.29
C GLY A 35 34.51 -11.42 -12.59
N ASN A 36 33.87 -11.87 -13.67
CA ASN A 36 32.54 -11.42 -14.10
C ASN A 36 31.38 -12.32 -13.61
N GLU A 37 31.65 -13.19 -12.62
CA GLU A 37 30.60 -13.96 -11.97
C GLU A 37 29.77 -13.05 -11.05
N VAL A 38 28.46 -13.24 -11.04
CA VAL A 38 27.54 -12.45 -10.21
C VAL A 38 26.50 -13.31 -9.51
N GLY A 39 26.04 -12.83 -8.35
CA GLY A 39 24.79 -13.26 -7.76
C GLY A 39 23.66 -12.36 -8.25
N LEU A 40 22.55 -12.93 -8.67
CA LEU A 40 21.41 -12.17 -9.18
C LEU A 40 20.13 -12.53 -8.42
N TRP A 41 19.48 -11.51 -7.87
CA TRP A 41 18.07 -11.57 -7.50
C TRP A 41 17.26 -10.78 -8.53
N ALA A 42 16.33 -11.45 -9.21
CA ALA A 42 15.50 -10.83 -10.24
C ALA A 42 14.04 -10.74 -9.80
N ARG A 43 13.46 -9.55 -9.86
CA ARG A 43 12.05 -9.34 -9.58
C ARG A 43 11.17 -9.83 -10.73
N ASN A 44 11.58 -9.58 -11.97
CA ASN A 44 10.81 -9.96 -13.15
C ASN A 44 11.28 -11.29 -13.75
N ASP A 45 10.45 -11.84 -14.63
CA ASP A 45 10.71 -13.15 -15.23
C ASP A 45 11.73 -13.10 -16.38
N GLN A 46 12.13 -11.91 -16.85
CA GLN A 46 13.05 -11.80 -18.01
C GLN A 46 14.47 -12.29 -17.69
N LEU A 47 14.93 -12.03 -16.46
CA LEU A 47 16.26 -12.46 -16.01
C LEU A 47 16.23 -13.75 -15.17
N LYS A 48 15.04 -14.17 -14.71
CA LYS A 48 14.90 -15.42 -13.98
C LYS A 48 15.24 -16.62 -14.85
N GLY A 49 16.16 -17.47 -14.36
CA GLY A 49 16.56 -18.68 -15.05
C GLY A 49 17.59 -18.49 -16.15
N GLN A 50 18.03 -17.27 -16.43
CA GLN A 50 19.17 -17.04 -17.33
C GLN A 50 20.49 -17.43 -16.65
N LYS A 51 21.45 -17.87 -17.45
CA LYS A 51 22.82 -18.22 -16.97
C LYS A 51 23.80 -17.09 -17.16
N ALA A 52 23.48 -16.12 -18.03
CA ALA A 52 24.33 -14.96 -18.33
C ALA A 52 23.44 -13.84 -18.85
N PHE A 53 23.90 -12.61 -18.71
CA PHE A 53 23.28 -11.41 -19.31
C PHE A 53 24.36 -10.37 -19.62
N SER A 54 24.03 -9.46 -20.51
CA SER A 54 24.91 -8.32 -20.85
C SER A 54 24.34 -7.03 -20.26
N LEU A 55 25.21 -6.23 -19.65
CA LEU A 55 24.89 -4.91 -19.12
C LEU A 55 25.90 -3.91 -19.66
N ASN A 56 25.47 -2.90 -20.43
CA ASN A 56 26.34 -1.91 -21.08
C ASN A 56 27.53 -2.52 -21.83
N ASN A 57 27.31 -3.53 -22.66
CA ASN A 57 28.32 -4.27 -23.43
C ASN A 57 29.33 -5.09 -22.58
N GLN A 58 29.06 -5.30 -21.31
CA GLN A 58 29.82 -6.23 -20.46
C GLN A 58 28.98 -7.47 -20.20
N ASP A 59 29.59 -8.64 -20.39
CA ASP A 59 28.94 -9.94 -20.17
C ASP A 59 29.19 -10.42 -18.74
N TYR A 60 28.11 -10.79 -18.06
CA TYR A 60 28.11 -11.35 -16.70
C TYR A 60 27.56 -12.75 -16.68
N THR A 61 28.21 -13.63 -15.94
CA THR A 61 27.76 -15.00 -15.71
C THR A 61 27.06 -15.08 -14.37
N ILE A 62 25.82 -15.54 -14.37
CA ILE A 62 25.05 -15.72 -13.13
C ILE A 62 25.49 -17.04 -12.49
N LYS A 63 26.30 -16.93 -11.43
CA LYS A 63 26.75 -18.08 -10.64
C LYS A 63 25.71 -18.55 -9.65
N GLU A 64 25.00 -17.59 -9.03
CA GLU A 64 23.99 -17.87 -8.02
C GLU A 64 22.70 -17.07 -8.32
N ALA A 65 21.59 -17.79 -8.41
CA ALA A 65 20.26 -17.19 -8.49
C ALA A 65 19.69 -17.02 -7.07
N ILE A 66 19.82 -15.81 -6.53
CA ILE A 66 19.38 -15.48 -5.18
C ILE A 66 17.85 -15.52 -5.13
N GLN A 67 17.29 -16.33 -4.24
CA GLN A 67 15.83 -16.53 -4.15
C GLN A 67 15.17 -15.55 -3.19
N GLN A 68 15.86 -15.18 -2.13
CA GLN A 68 15.32 -14.32 -1.08
C GLN A 68 15.64 -12.85 -1.35
N ASP A 69 14.64 -11.98 -1.20
CA ASP A 69 14.86 -10.53 -1.20
C ASP A 69 15.62 -10.13 0.07
N PHE A 70 16.91 -9.91 -0.11
CA PHE A 70 17.81 -9.56 1.00
C PHE A 70 17.87 -8.06 1.27
N VAL A 71 17.37 -7.24 0.35
CA VAL A 71 17.46 -5.77 0.45
C VAL A 71 16.31 -5.20 1.28
N MET A 72 15.10 -5.70 1.10
CA MET A 72 13.90 -5.17 1.78
C MET A 72 13.99 -5.22 3.31
N ASN A 73 14.76 -6.15 3.87
CA ASN A 73 14.92 -6.29 5.31
C ASN A 73 16.12 -5.51 5.88
N HIS A 74 17.02 -5.02 5.03
CA HIS A 74 18.30 -4.45 5.47
C HIS A 74 18.57 -3.04 4.95
N VAL A 75 17.96 -2.67 3.82
CA VAL A 75 18.23 -1.39 3.14
C VAL A 75 16.90 -0.68 2.86
N SER A 76 16.72 0.49 3.43
CA SER A 76 15.60 1.37 3.07
C SER A 76 15.95 2.13 1.80
N ASN A 77 15.33 1.77 0.68
CA ASN A 77 15.56 2.46 -0.59
C ASN A 77 14.25 2.95 -1.19
N GLN A 78 13.98 4.24 -1.05
CA GLN A 78 12.77 4.89 -1.57
C GLN A 78 12.69 4.81 -3.10
N TYR A 79 13.81 4.76 -3.81
CA TYR A 79 13.84 4.70 -5.28
C TYR A 79 13.34 3.36 -5.82
N VAL A 80 13.52 2.28 -5.09
CA VAL A 80 13.04 0.94 -5.48
C VAL A 80 11.52 0.88 -5.50
N LEU A 81 10.85 1.64 -4.65
CA LEU A 81 9.39 1.69 -4.60
C LEU A 81 8.76 2.40 -5.81
N LEU A 82 9.51 3.29 -6.46
CA LEU A 82 9.05 4.07 -7.61
C LEU A 82 9.29 3.39 -8.96
N VAL A 83 10.10 2.33 -8.99
CA VAL A 83 10.48 1.62 -10.22
C VAL A 83 9.79 0.27 -10.26
N SER A 84 9.06 0.04 -11.33
CA SER A 84 8.33 -1.23 -11.53
C SER A 84 9.24 -2.42 -11.75
N ASP A 85 10.44 -2.19 -12.29
CA ASP A 85 11.41 -3.22 -12.62
C ASP A 85 12.78 -2.91 -12.02
N TYR A 86 13.16 -3.69 -11.01
CA TYR A 86 14.47 -3.60 -10.36
C TYR A 86 15.03 -4.98 -10.06
N ASN A 87 16.34 -5.08 -10.07
CA ASN A 87 17.06 -6.32 -9.81
C ASN A 87 18.25 -6.03 -8.87
N TYR A 88 18.65 -7.00 -8.09
CA TYR A 88 19.85 -6.88 -7.26
C TYR A 88 20.96 -7.71 -7.84
N LEU A 89 22.13 -7.09 -7.94
CA LEU A 89 23.34 -7.69 -8.46
C LEU A 89 24.38 -7.71 -7.35
N VAL A 90 24.89 -8.87 -7.04
CA VAL A 90 26.04 -9.01 -6.13
C VAL A 90 27.27 -9.28 -6.96
N VAL A 91 28.30 -8.45 -6.79
CA VAL A 91 29.55 -8.52 -7.55
C VAL A 91 30.74 -8.86 -6.64
N PRO A 92 31.81 -9.47 -7.15
CA PRO A 92 32.97 -9.84 -6.34
C PRO A 92 33.66 -8.65 -5.67
N ASN A 93 33.70 -7.50 -6.36
CA ASN A 93 34.29 -6.26 -5.89
C ASN A 93 33.57 -5.08 -6.53
N LEU A 94 32.95 -4.27 -5.69
CA LEU A 94 32.13 -3.12 -6.14
C LEU A 94 33.02 -2.03 -6.78
N GLN A 95 34.24 -1.80 -6.27
CA GLN A 95 35.12 -0.80 -6.81
C GLN A 95 35.55 -1.11 -8.24
N ASN A 96 35.97 -2.35 -8.50
CA ASN A 96 36.33 -2.80 -9.85
C ASN A 96 35.11 -2.73 -10.80
N PHE A 97 33.92 -2.98 -10.29
CA PHE A 97 32.68 -2.84 -11.04
C PHE A 97 32.43 -1.37 -11.41
N LEU A 98 32.56 -0.44 -10.46
CA LEU A 98 32.36 1.00 -10.69
C LEU A 98 33.34 1.57 -11.70
N GLU A 99 34.61 1.12 -11.69
CA GLU A 99 35.62 1.55 -12.64
C GLU A 99 35.28 1.22 -14.12
N GLN A 100 34.51 0.15 -14.35
CA GLN A 100 34.04 -0.23 -15.69
C GLN A 100 32.90 0.68 -16.21
N TYR A 101 32.29 1.49 -15.36
CA TYR A 101 31.11 2.29 -15.68
C TYR A 101 31.30 3.79 -15.42
N GLN A 102 32.51 4.30 -15.45
CA GLN A 102 32.83 5.71 -15.15
C GLN A 102 32.04 6.74 -15.98
N ASP A 103 31.65 6.38 -17.21
CA ASP A 103 30.86 7.23 -18.10
C ASP A 103 29.33 7.06 -17.93
N SER A 104 28.91 6.27 -16.99
CA SER A 104 27.50 5.98 -16.75
C SER A 104 26.97 6.79 -15.58
N ALA A 105 25.68 7.13 -15.59
CA ALA A 105 25.02 7.76 -14.44
C ALA A 105 24.87 6.73 -13.32
N ILE A 106 25.84 6.68 -12.41
CA ILE A 106 25.84 5.81 -11.23
C ILE A 106 25.70 6.68 -9.99
N TYR A 107 24.74 6.28 -9.14
CA TYR A 107 24.62 6.83 -7.80
C TYR A 107 25.15 5.83 -6.80
N THR A 108 26.18 6.20 -6.04
CA THR A 108 26.72 5.39 -4.96
C THR A 108 26.10 5.85 -3.66
N GLN A 109 25.56 4.91 -2.90
CA GLN A 109 25.01 5.16 -1.57
C GLN A 109 25.72 4.26 -0.55
N PHE A 110 26.06 4.83 0.58
CA PHE A 110 26.54 4.09 1.74
C PHE A 110 25.37 3.90 2.72
N TYR A 111 25.14 2.67 3.10
CA TYR A 111 24.18 2.32 4.16
C TYR A 111 24.93 1.88 5.40
N GLY A 112 24.69 2.58 6.50
CA GLY A 112 25.14 2.17 7.82
C GLY A 112 23.96 2.08 8.77
N GLY A 113 23.83 0.99 9.49
CA GLY A 113 22.83 0.79 10.53
C GLY A 113 23.47 0.28 11.80
N MET A 114 22.98 0.72 12.94
CA MET A 114 23.39 0.21 14.23
C MET A 114 22.20 0.09 15.17
N ASP A 115 22.20 -0.96 15.98
CA ASP A 115 21.25 -1.10 17.07
C ASP A 115 21.79 -0.37 18.30
N VAL A 116 20.97 0.51 18.87
CA VAL A 116 21.32 1.25 20.10
C VAL A 116 20.38 0.86 21.23
N THR A 117 20.95 0.59 22.41
CA THR A 117 20.20 0.34 23.63
C THR A 117 19.92 1.66 24.35
N ALA A 118 19.10 2.50 23.74
CA ALA A 118 18.74 3.82 24.26
C ALA A 118 17.23 3.95 24.36
N SER A 119 16.72 4.83 25.22
CA SER A 119 15.32 5.19 25.28
C SER A 119 14.87 5.87 23.99
N GLN A 120 13.55 5.92 23.74
CA GLN A 120 13.02 6.60 22.56
C GLN A 120 13.45 8.07 22.47
N GLU A 121 13.43 8.77 23.59
CA GLU A 121 13.82 10.18 23.66
C GLU A 121 15.32 10.38 23.35
N GLU A 122 16.17 9.49 23.84
CA GLU A 122 17.61 9.52 23.52
C GLU A 122 17.88 9.16 22.06
N GLN A 123 17.11 8.24 21.46
CA GLN A 123 17.23 7.90 20.04
C GLN A 123 16.86 9.09 19.14
N LEU A 124 15.77 9.82 19.46
CA LEU A 124 15.37 11.03 18.74
C LEU A 124 16.47 12.10 18.82
N LYS A 125 17.00 12.34 20.02
CA LYS A 125 18.09 13.29 20.21
C LYS A 125 19.37 12.89 19.47
N LEU A 126 19.67 11.59 19.41
CA LEU A 126 20.81 11.08 18.64
C LEU A 126 20.68 11.39 17.14
N THR A 127 19.48 11.31 16.60
CA THR A 127 19.22 11.68 15.20
C THR A 127 19.47 13.16 14.97
N ASP A 128 18.89 14.01 15.81
CA ASP A 128 19.09 15.47 15.72
C ASP A 128 20.55 15.87 15.82
N ASP A 129 21.29 15.29 16.79
CA ASP A 129 22.72 15.55 16.98
C ASP A 129 23.54 15.07 15.77
N PHE A 130 23.18 13.93 15.19
CA PHE A 130 23.86 13.38 14.02
C PHE A 130 23.58 14.19 12.74
N ASP A 131 22.35 14.62 12.54
CA ASP A 131 21.96 15.50 11.44
C ASP A 131 22.68 16.86 11.53
N ALA A 132 22.76 17.42 12.73
CA ALA A 132 23.51 18.65 12.97
C ALA A 132 25.01 18.47 12.66
N TYR A 133 25.60 17.34 13.04
CA TYR A 133 26.99 17.02 12.74
C TYR A 133 27.23 16.89 11.23
N VAL A 134 26.40 16.13 10.52
CA VAL A 134 26.54 15.90 9.07
C VAL A 134 26.30 17.19 8.28
N ASN A 135 25.30 17.98 8.66
CA ASN A 135 25.05 19.28 8.04
C ASN A 135 26.27 20.22 8.20
N ASN A 136 26.87 20.25 9.38
CA ASN A 136 28.06 21.04 9.63
C ASN A 136 29.30 20.52 8.84
N PHE A 137 29.42 19.21 8.68
CA PHE A 137 30.45 18.57 7.90
C PHE A 137 30.27 18.85 6.39
N SER A 138 29.05 18.70 5.85
CA SER A 138 28.76 18.94 4.44
C SER A 138 28.89 20.40 4.03
N HIS A 139 28.63 21.35 4.93
CA HIS A 139 28.92 22.78 4.66
C HIS A 139 30.41 23.10 4.46
N ASN A 140 31.28 22.26 4.99
CA ASN A 140 32.73 22.41 4.82
C ASN A 140 33.31 21.65 3.62
N LEU A 141 32.51 20.86 2.92
CA LEU A 141 32.90 20.16 1.71
C LEU A 141 32.83 21.09 0.49
N LYS A 142 33.74 20.88 -0.49
CA LYS A 142 33.61 21.56 -1.77
C LYS A 142 32.37 21.04 -2.50
N SER A 143 31.75 21.87 -3.35
CA SER A 143 30.54 21.57 -4.07
C SER A 143 30.59 20.28 -4.92
N GLU A 144 31.78 19.86 -5.33
CA GLU A 144 32.02 18.62 -6.08
C GLU A 144 31.95 17.36 -5.19
N ASP A 145 32.19 17.51 -3.88
CA ASP A 145 32.20 16.43 -2.90
C ASP A 145 30.91 16.43 -2.03
N ALA A 146 29.89 17.18 -2.44
CA ALA A 146 28.65 17.31 -1.67
C ALA A 146 27.97 15.93 -1.50
N MET A 147 27.88 15.49 -0.26
CA MET A 147 27.18 14.25 0.12
C MET A 147 25.75 14.60 0.55
N VAL A 148 24.79 13.91 -0.03
CA VAL A 148 23.41 13.94 0.48
C VAL A 148 23.29 12.88 1.57
N TYR A 149 23.04 13.33 2.76
CA TYR A 149 22.83 12.47 3.92
C TYR A 149 21.33 12.39 4.25
N ASN A 150 20.88 11.22 4.61
CA ASN A 150 19.56 10.98 5.15
C ASN A 150 19.69 9.96 6.28
N GLY A 151 19.57 10.43 7.53
CA GLY A 151 19.57 9.60 8.72
C GLY A 151 18.17 9.53 9.30
N THR A 152 17.78 8.37 9.78
CA THR A 152 16.54 8.19 10.51
C THR A 152 16.70 7.12 11.57
N THR A 153 16.05 7.28 12.69
CA THR A 153 15.91 6.19 13.67
C THR A 153 14.63 5.40 13.38
N LYS A 154 14.60 4.17 13.89
CA LYS A 154 13.38 3.37 13.88
C LYS A 154 12.21 4.09 14.58
N THR A 155 12.52 4.85 15.62
CA THR A 155 11.52 5.62 16.38
C THR A 155 10.92 6.74 15.54
N ASP A 156 11.77 7.51 14.81
CA ASP A 156 11.30 8.58 13.90
C ASP A 156 10.46 7.99 12.77
N ALA A 157 10.97 6.94 12.11
CA ALA A 157 10.26 6.30 11.02
C ALA A 157 8.88 5.79 11.45
N ILE A 158 8.77 5.18 12.63
CA ILE A 158 7.49 4.73 13.19
C ILE A 158 6.58 5.94 13.50
N ALA A 159 7.12 7.03 14.07
CA ALA A 159 6.34 8.22 14.40
C ALA A 159 5.80 8.89 13.14
N GLU A 160 6.61 9.06 12.09
CA GLU A 160 6.19 9.61 10.80
C GLU A 160 5.12 8.74 10.12
N MET A 161 5.32 7.41 10.10
CA MET A 161 4.35 6.48 9.53
C MET A 161 3.03 6.50 10.31
N ASN A 162 3.08 6.54 11.65
CA ASN A 162 1.87 6.64 12.48
C ASN A 162 1.15 7.97 12.25
N ALA A 163 1.86 9.07 12.10
CA ALA A 163 1.25 10.38 11.80
C ALA A 163 0.57 10.38 10.43
N LEU A 164 1.24 9.85 9.40
CA LEU A 164 0.71 9.77 8.05
C LEU A 164 -0.53 8.85 7.99
N PHE A 165 -0.39 7.60 8.42
CA PHE A 165 -1.46 6.62 8.34
C PHE A 165 -2.58 6.92 9.34
N GLY A 166 -2.25 7.45 10.52
CA GLY A 166 -3.23 7.90 11.49
C GLY A 166 -4.07 9.07 10.97
N GLY A 167 -3.45 10.02 10.28
CA GLY A 167 -4.15 11.11 9.60
C GLY A 167 -5.09 10.62 8.50
N ILE A 168 -4.63 9.73 7.63
CA ILE A 168 -5.46 9.11 6.57
C ILE A 168 -6.62 8.32 7.17
N LEU A 169 -6.36 7.55 8.23
CA LEU A 169 -7.38 6.77 8.94
C LEU A 169 -8.45 7.70 9.55
N PHE A 170 -8.02 8.78 10.21
CA PHE A 170 -8.93 9.77 10.79
C PHE A 170 -9.85 10.37 9.71
N ILE A 171 -9.29 10.83 8.59
CA ILE A 171 -10.05 11.38 7.47
C ILE A 171 -11.01 10.33 6.91
N GLY A 172 -10.55 9.09 6.74
CA GLY A 172 -11.36 7.99 6.24
C GLY A 172 -12.56 7.67 7.14
N ILE A 173 -12.35 7.60 8.45
CA ILE A 173 -13.43 7.39 9.43
C ILE A 173 -14.41 8.57 9.41
N PHE A 174 -13.90 9.80 9.41
CA PHE A 174 -14.74 11.01 9.40
C PHE A 174 -15.63 11.09 8.15
N LEU A 175 -15.04 10.87 6.95
CA LEU A 175 -15.80 10.81 5.71
C LEU A 175 -16.82 9.68 5.70
N SER A 176 -16.45 8.50 6.20
CA SER A 176 -17.36 7.35 6.29
C SER A 176 -18.59 7.67 7.14
N ILE A 177 -18.42 8.36 8.27
CA ILE A 177 -19.53 8.80 9.13
C ILE A 177 -20.41 9.81 8.39
N ILE A 178 -19.82 10.81 7.72
CA ILE A 178 -20.60 11.82 6.97
C ILE A 178 -21.41 11.16 5.86
N PHE A 179 -20.78 10.30 5.05
CA PHE A 179 -21.48 9.61 3.97
C PHE A 179 -22.55 8.64 4.48
N MET A 180 -22.30 7.99 5.61
CA MET A 180 -23.29 7.12 6.24
C MET A 180 -24.51 7.91 6.71
N VAL A 181 -24.32 9.05 7.40
CA VAL A 181 -25.41 9.94 7.84
C VAL A 181 -26.17 10.48 6.62
N GLY A 182 -25.48 10.94 5.59
CA GLY A 182 -26.10 11.39 4.35
C GLY A 182 -26.96 10.32 3.68
N THR A 183 -26.43 9.09 3.56
CA THR A 183 -27.16 7.94 3.01
C THR A 183 -28.40 7.62 3.82
N VAL A 184 -28.30 7.61 5.15
CA VAL A 184 -29.44 7.38 6.06
C VAL A 184 -30.51 8.42 5.85
N LEU A 185 -30.17 9.72 5.81
CA LEU A 185 -31.13 10.80 5.61
C LEU A 185 -31.84 10.68 4.26
N VAL A 186 -31.10 10.44 3.17
CA VAL A 186 -31.66 10.26 1.83
C VAL A 186 -32.66 9.09 1.81
N ILE A 187 -32.26 7.93 2.32
CA ILE A 187 -33.12 6.75 2.33
C ILE A 187 -34.32 6.97 3.26
N TYR A 188 -34.13 7.57 4.43
CA TYR A 188 -35.19 7.85 5.37
C TYR A 188 -36.26 8.79 4.77
N TYR A 189 -35.85 9.92 4.19
CA TYR A 189 -36.80 10.86 3.57
C TYR A 189 -37.50 10.25 2.36
N LYS A 190 -36.77 9.50 1.52
CA LYS A 190 -37.37 8.80 0.40
C LYS A 190 -38.44 7.82 0.86
N GLN A 191 -38.12 7.05 1.89
CA GLN A 191 -39.12 6.07 2.44
C GLN A 191 -40.31 6.70 3.06
N ILE A 192 -40.17 7.83 3.76
CA ILE A 192 -41.33 8.58 4.31
C ILE A 192 -42.20 9.09 3.16
N SER A 193 -41.64 9.69 2.14
CA SER A 193 -42.36 10.18 0.96
C SER A 193 -43.13 9.04 0.27
N GLU A 194 -42.47 7.94 -0.03
CA GLU A 194 -43.07 6.74 -0.61
C GLU A 194 -44.13 6.15 0.30
N GLY A 195 -43.95 6.18 1.62
CA GLY A 195 -44.89 5.70 2.59
C GLY A 195 -46.24 6.43 2.56
N TYR A 196 -46.24 7.75 2.37
CA TYR A 196 -47.47 8.54 2.22
C TYR A 196 -48.16 8.25 0.88
N GLU A 197 -47.43 8.13 -0.23
CA GLU A 197 -48.01 7.79 -1.52
C GLU A 197 -48.55 6.35 -1.55
N ASP A 198 -47.86 5.40 -0.97
CA ASP A 198 -48.26 4.01 -0.92
C ASP A 198 -49.47 3.79 0.01
N ARG A 199 -49.65 4.62 1.03
CA ARG A 199 -50.81 4.55 1.89
C ARG A 199 -52.10 4.61 1.10
N GLU A 200 -52.27 5.56 0.19
CA GLU A 200 -53.50 5.67 -0.62
C GLU A 200 -53.73 4.42 -1.50
N ARG A 201 -52.64 3.91 -2.09
CA ARG A 201 -52.67 2.69 -2.91
C ARG A 201 -53.06 1.45 -2.08
N PHE A 202 -52.54 1.33 -0.87
CA PHE A 202 -52.86 0.22 -0.01
C PHE A 202 -54.30 0.27 0.51
N VAL A 203 -54.85 1.46 0.75
CA VAL A 203 -56.29 1.64 1.08
C VAL A 203 -57.19 1.16 -0.07
N ILE A 204 -56.82 1.46 -1.31
CA ILE A 204 -57.54 0.97 -2.49
C ILE A 204 -57.46 -0.56 -2.60
N LEU A 205 -56.29 -1.14 -2.41
CA LEU A 205 -56.04 -2.58 -2.47
C LEU A 205 -56.83 -3.34 -1.37
N GLN A 206 -56.98 -2.76 -0.19
CA GLN A 206 -57.83 -3.31 0.87
C GLN A 206 -59.30 -3.36 0.46
N LYS A 207 -59.79 -2.31 -0.20
CA LYS A 207 -61.16 -2.25 -0.71
C LYS A 207 -61.46 -3.31 -1.79
N VAL A 208 -60.43 -3.74 -2.53
CA VAL A 208 -60.50 -4.76 -3.58
C VAL A 208 -60.34 -6.18 -3.01
N GLY A 209 -60.09 -6.33 -1.68
CA GLY A 209 -60.06 -7.61 -1.00
C GLY A 209 -58.69 -8.17 -0.63
N LEU A 210 -57.60 -7.37 -0.69
CA LEU A 210 -56.31 -7.81 -0.18
C LEU A 210 -56.31 -7.91 1.34
N ASP A 211 -55.88 -9.05 1.86
CA ASP A 211 -55.73 -9.25 3.31
C ASP A 211 -54.56 -8.40 3.87
N GLN A 212 -54.73 -7.93 5.08
CA GLN A 212 -53.75 -7.16 5.82
C GLN A 212 -52.36 -7.84 5.91
N LYS A 213 -52.35 -9.17 5.96
CA LYS A 213 -51.14 -9.98 6.00
C LYS A 213 -50.35 -9.87 4.66
N GLN A 214 -51.08 -9.90 3.55
CA GLN A 214 -50.49 -9.77 2.21
C GLN A 214 -49.88 -8.37 1.99
N ILE A 215 -50.60 -7.33 2.44
CA ILE A 215 -50.12 -5.95 2.38
C ILE A 215 -48.83 -5.82 3.19
N LYS A 216 -48.78 -6.31 4.41
CA LYS A 216 -47.58 -6.29 5.26
C LYS A 216 -46.39 -7.02 4.65
N GLN A 217 -46.63 -8.15 3.98
CA GLN A 217 -45.58 -8.89 3.30
C GLN A 217 -45.02 -8.12 2.10
N THR A 218 -45.88 -7.47 1.31
CA THR A 218 -45.50 -6.66 0.15
C THR A 218 -44.66 -5.47 0.58
N ILE A 219 -45.11 -4.73 1.60
CA ILE A 219 -44.37 -3.63 2.21
C ILE A 219 -42.99 -4.08 2.66
N ASN A 220 -42.90 -5.18 3.40
CA ASN A 220 -41.60 -5.66 3.89
C ASN A 220 -40.65 -6.03 2.75
N LYS A 221 -41.13 -6.66 1.68
CA LYS A 221 -40.32 -7.00 0.50
C LYS A 221 -39.81 -5.74 -0.22
N GLN A 222 -40.69 -4.76 -0.43
CA GLN A 222 -40.34 -3.50 -1.11
C GLN A 222 -39.28 -2.75 -0.31
N VAL A 223 -39.51 -2.52 0.99
CA VAL A 223 -38.53 -1.84 1.86
C VAL A 223 -37.22 -2.59 1.90
N LEU A 224 -37.24 -3.93 2.03
CA LEU A 224 -36.01 -4.72 2.02
C LEU A 224 -35.22 -4.58 0.71
N THR A 225 -35.93 -4.62 -0.42
CA THR A 225 -35.27 -4.49 -1.74
C THR A 225 -34.62 -3.11 -1.90
N VAL A 226 -35.34 -2.04 -1.58
CA VAL A 226 -34.83 -0.66 -1.70
C VAL A 226 -33.61 -0.42 -0.81
N PHE A 227 -33.59 -1.01 0.39
CA PHE A 227 -32.48 -0.87 1.31
C PHE A 227 -31.27 -1.71 0.92
N PHE A 228 -31.46 -2.99 0.65
CA PHE A 228 -30.31 -3.91 0.49
C PHE A 228 -29.69 -3.91 -0.91
N LEU A 229 -30.44 -3.52 -1.95
CA LEU A 229 -29.92 -3.47 -3.31
C LEU A 229 -28.66 -2.57 -3.43
N PRO A 230 -28.66 -1.33 -2.92
CA PRO A 230 -27.45 -0.48 -2.99
C PRO A 230 -26.25 -1.08 -2.24
N VAL A 231 -26.47 -1.73 -1.11
CA VAL A 231 -25.39 -2.34 -0.31
C VAL A 231 -24.79 -3.55 -1.02
N ILE A 232 -25.62 -4.37 -1.65
CA ILE A 232 -25.13 -5.49 -2.47
C ILE A 232 -24.24 -4.98 -3.58
N PHE A 233 -24.67 -3.94 -4.31
CA PHE A 233 -23.85 -3.33 -5.35
C PHE A 233 -22.57 -2.71 -4.79
N ALA A 234 -22.62 -2.06 -3.60
CA ALA A 234 -21.44 -1.52 -2.96
C ALA A 234 -20.38 -2.60 -2.64
N PHE A 235 -20.81 -3.73 -2.08
CA PHE A 235 -19.91 -4.86 -1.81
C PHE A 235 -19.40 -5.52 -3.10
N LEU A 236 -20.23 -5.59 -4.14
CA LEU A 236 -19.81 -6.08 -5.45
C LEU A 236 -18.71 -5.18 -6.03
N HIS A 237 -18.91 -3.87 -6.04
CA HIS A 237 -17.91 -2.90 -6.49
C HIS A 237 -16.61 -3.00 -5.67
N LEU A 238 -16.72 -3.14 -4.35
CA LEU A 238 -15.55 -3.32 -3.49
C LEU A 238 -14.79 -4.60 -3.83
N ALA A 239 -15.49 -5.70 -4.10
CA ALA A 239 -14.87 -6.96 -4.47
C ALA A 239 -14.04 -6.84 -5.78
N PHE A 240 -14.57 -6.14 -6.78
CA PHE A 240 -13.82 -5.85 -8.01
C PHE A 240 -12.66 -4.87 -7.78
N ALA A 241 -12.86 -3.82 -6.98
CA ALA A 241 -11.85 -2.82 -6.68
C ALA A 241 -10.74 -3.36 -5.76
N TYR A 242 -11.00 -4.42 -4.99
CA TYR A 242 -10.07 -4.95 -3.98
C TYR A 242 -8.70 -5.30 -4.58
N HIS A 243 -8.66 -5.89 -5.77
CA HIS A 243 -7.41 -6.24 -6.43
C HIS A 243 -6.55 -4.99 -6.70
N MET A 244 -7.15 -3.95 -7.26
CA MET A 244 -6.47 -2.67 -7.54
C MET A 244 -6.00 -1.99 -6.25
N LEU A 245 -6.86 -1.94 -5.23
CA LEU A 245 -6.53 -1.38 -3.91
C LEU A 245 -5.36 -2.13 -3.26
N SER A 246 -5.35 -3.46 -3.36
CA SER A 246 -4.25 -4.26 -2.82
C SER A 246 -2.91 -3.98 -3.50
N LEU A 247 -2.91 -3.71 -4.80
CA LEU A 247 -1.68 -3.31 -5.52
C LEU A 247 -1.19 -1.93 -5.06
N ILE A 248 -2.08 -0.96 -4.90
CA ILE A 248 -1.73 0.38 -4.38
C ILE A 248 -1.14 0.28 -2.98
N LEU A 249 -1.75 -0.49 -2.09
CA LEU A 249 -1.26 -0.69 -0.72
C LEU A 249 0.09 -1.37 -0.67
N LYS A 250 0.37 -2.32 -1.59
CA LYS A 250 1.69 -2.93 -1.72
C LYS A 250 2.77 -1.93 -2.12
N VAL A 251 2.46 -0.95 -2.96
CA VAL A 251 3.39 0.13 -3.31
C VAL A 251 3.75 0.98 -2.09
N ILE A 252 2.83 1.14 -1.14
CA ILE A 252 3.05 1.89 0.11
C ILE A 252 3.73 1.03 1.20
N GLY A 253 4.05 -0.24 0.88
CA GLY A 253 4.77 -1.14 1.80
C GLY A 253 3.88 -2.10 2.60
N VAL A 254 2.55 -2.09 2.38
CA VAL A 254 1.66 -3.08 3.00
C VAL A 254 1.68 -4.37 2.17
N VAL A 255 2.51 -5.33 2.59
CA VAL A 255 2.75 -6.58 1.82
C VAL A 255 1.88 -7.75 2.27
N ASP A 256 1.38 -7.75 3.50
CA ASP A 256 0.58 -8.84 4.05
C ASP A 256 -0.85 -8.84 3.49
N THR A 257 -1.06 -9.65 2.48
CA THR A 257 -2.35 -9.80 1.78
C THR A 257 -3.43 -10.42 2.66
N ALA A 258 -3.06 -11.31 3.60
CA ALA A 258 -4.01 -11.95 4.50
C ALA A 258 -4.54 -10.95 5.52
N MET A 259 -3.66 -10.14 6.09
CA MET A 259 -4.03 -9.04 6.99
C MET A 259 -4.92 -8.02 6.28
N MET A 260 -4.58 -7.61 5.06
CA MET A 260 -5.39 -6.69 4.26
C MET A 260 -6.81 -7.20 4.04
N LEU A 261 -6.95 -8.48 3.66
CA LEU A 261 -8.26 -9.11 3.45
C LEU A 261 -9.06 -9.15 4.76
N THR A 262 -8.43 -9.55 5.85
CA THR A 262 -9.08 -9.65 7.17
C THR A 262 -9.60 -8.29 7.63
N VAL A 263 -8.80 -7.23 7.52
CA VAL A 263 -9.21 -5.85 7.86
C VAL A 263 -10.35 -5.38 6.98
N THR A 264 -10.27 -5.61 5.66
CA THR A 264 -11.34 -5.23 4.72
C THR A 264 -12.65 -5.92 5.06
N LEU A 265 -12.64 -7.23 5.30
CA LEU A 265 -13.84 -7.98 5.68
C LEU A 265 -14.40 -7.54 7.03
N SER A 266 -13.53 -7.21 8.00
CA SER A 266 -13.95 -6.68 9.31
C SER A 266 -14.69 -5.35 9.17
N ILE A 267 -14.14 -4.43 8.37
CA ILE A 267 -14.78 -3.12 8.10
C ILE A 267 -16.12 -3.32 7.38
N CYS A 268 -16.19 -4.20 6.37
CA CYS A 268 -17.44 -4.56 5.71
C CYS A 268 -18.47 -5.12 6.68
N GLY A 269 -18.05 -5.96 7.62
CA GLY A 269 -18.91 -6.53 8.66
C GLY A 269 -19.49 -5.45 9.59
N VAL A 270 -18.64 -4.53 10.07
CA VAL A 270 -19.09 -3.40 10.91
C VAL A 270 -20.07 -2.51 10.14
N PHE A 271 -19.73 -2.18 8.88
CA PHE A 271 -20.63 -1.39 8.03
C PHE A 271 -21.99 -2.06 7.82
N ALA A 272 -22.00 -3.35 7.49
CA ALA A 272 -23.24 -4.12 7.31
C ALA A 272 -24.08 -4.15 8.59
N LEU A 273 -23.45 -4.31 9.74
CA LEU A 273 -24.14 -4.32 11.04
C LEU A 273 -24.83 -2.97 11.31
N VAL A 274 -24.10 -1.87 11.16
CA VAL A 274 -24.68 -0.51 11.33
C VAL A 274 -25.81 -0.28 10.33
N TYR A 275 -25.63 -0.71 9.08
CA TYR A 275 -26.64 -0.56 8.04
C TYR A 275 -27.93 -1.34 8.36
N VAL A 276 -27.81 -2.56 8.88
CA VAL A 276 -28.96 -3.36 9.35
C VAL A 276 -29.68 -2.69 10.52
N LEU A 277 -28.95 -2.08 11.46
CA LEU A 277 -29.54 -1.30 12.54
C LEU A 277 -30.40 -0.12 12.02
N ILE A 278 -29.84 0.62 11.06
CA ILE A 278 -30.55 1.72 10.41
C ILE A 278 -31.78 1.23 9.66
N PHE A 279 -31.67 0.12 8.93
CA PHE A 279 -32.81 -0.54 8.28
C PHE A 279 -33.90 -0.88 9.25
N MET A 280 -33.62 -1.45 10.42
CA MET A 280 -34.60 -1.80 11.42
C MET A 280 -35.38 -0.58 11.94
N ILE A 281 -34.66 0.53 12.18
CA ILE A 281 -35.26 1.79 12.64
C ILE A 281 -36.20 2.37 11.58
N THR A 282 -35.69 2.49 10.35
CA THR A 282 -36.40 3.12 9.23
C THR A 282 -37.58 2.27 8.78
N SER A 283 -37.44 0.97 8.68
CA SER A 283 -38.55 0.02 8.37
C SER A 283 -39.66 0.07 9.39
N ARG A 284 -39.36 0.32 10.68
CA ARG A 284 -40.35 0.50 11.73
C ARG A 284 -41.16 1.79 11.54
N SER A 285 -40.47 2.88 11.17
CA SER A 285 -41.14 4.16 10.90
C SER A 285 -42.03 4.09 9.67
N TYR A 286 -41.58 3.51 8.57
CA TYR A 286 -42.33 3.32 7.34
C TYR A 286 -43.60 2.52 7.58
N ARG A 287 -43.52 1.37 8.28
CA ARG A 287 -44.67 0.55 8.61
C ARG A 287 -45.73 1.31 9.43
N ARG A 288 -45.28 2.18 10.32
CA ARG A 288 -46.19 3.00 11.13
C ARG A 288 -47.00 3.99 10.30
N ILE A 289 -46.40 4.57 9.26
CA ILE A 289 -47.03 5.53 8.33
C ILE A 289 -48.07 4.82 7.46
N VAL A 290 -47.73 3.67 6.90
CA VAL A 290 -48.59 2.95 5.95
C VAL A 290 -49.75 2.26 6.65
N GLN A 291 -49.63 1.90 7.94
CA GLN A 291 -50.68 1.22 8.72
C GLN A 291 -51.63 2.18 9.46
N MET A 292 -51.38 3.50 9.42
CA MET A 292 -52.31 4.53 9.87
C MET A 292 -53.37 4.82 8.80
#